data_bb1c4440c7026800cb26a8144ed73909
#
_entry.id   bb1c4440c7026800cb26a8144ed73909
#
_cell.length_a   1.000
_cell.length_b   1.000
_cell.length_c   1.000
_cell.angle_alpha   90.00
_cell.angle_beta   90.00
_cell.angle_gamma   90.00
#
_symmetry.space_group_name_H-M   'P 1'
#
loop_
_entity.id
_entity.type
_entity.pdbx_description
1 polymer ?
#
loop_
_entity_poly.entity_id
_entity_poly.type
_entity_poly.pdbx_seq_one_letter_code
_entity_poly.pdbx_strand_id
1 'polypeptide(L)'
;MSSQRNTSRCSCPGHCALPVTRREMLKRSWNGFGLMALSALMAERNLVLGGTRERAAASPHFAPRAKNVIFLFMDGGVSHVDSFDPKPKLTELHLEKAVLSKAFNPTGAWDDRKWVGSPWKFARYGDAGLSVSELFPHTATVVDELAVIRSMVSEFPLHSRANLFIHTGSNTAGKPSLGSWVNYGLGSENRNLPGFVVLHSGMNIPSGMENFSNGFLPASYQATLARTEGTPIDNLLPADRLRIQRAKLDLLGKEDREFSRSQGNEEAIESAIQNYELAYRMQSLVPDVVDLSGESEVTKKLYGIDSEEPNKRRFGMECLRARRLVESGVRFVEVLCPNVYGSTGTWDQHGRLKEGHEVNAFNTDQASAGLIKDLKARGMLDETLVLWSGEFGRTPHGVGADGRDHHPQTFSLWIAGGGIRGGSVYGTSDELGMGVAENPVTIHDLHATLLHLLGLDHERLTYHFGGRDFRLTDVFGRVLNEVIA
;
A
#
# COMPACT_ATOMS: atom_id res chain seq x y z
N MET A 1 30.03 -62.89 -31.37
CA MET A 1 28.82 -62.75 -32.17
C MET A 1 28.35 -61.30 -32.00
N SER A 2 28.64 -60.53 -33.00
CA SER A 2 28.38 -59.08 -33.11
C SER A 2 26.95 -58.84 -33.58
N SER A 3 26.16 -58.03 -32.87
CA SER A 3 24.88 -57.53 -33.34
C SER A 3 25.04 -56.08 -33.76
N GLN A 4 25.13 -55.88 -35.09
CA GLN A 4 25.06 -54.57 -35.71
C GLN A 4 23.63 -54.03 -35.61
N ARG A 5 23.46 -52.81 -35.03
CA ARG A 5 22.20 -52.04 -35.16
C ARG A 5 22.25 -51.27 -36.46
N ASN A 6 21.33 -51.63 -37.31
CA ASN A 6 21.05 -50.99 -38.57
C ASN A 6 20.33 -49.66 -38.35
N THR A 7 20.96 -48.55 -38.66
CA THR A 7 20.32 -47.21 -38.68
C THR A 7 19.82 -46.96 -40.11
N SER A 8 18.56 -47.24 -40.33
CA SER A 8 17.88 -46.83 -41.55
C SER A 8 17.72 -45.30 -41.56
N ARG A 9 18.51 -44.63 -42.40
CA ARG A 9 18.30 -43.23 -42.79
C ARG A 9 17.03 -43.13 -43.64
N CYS A 10 16.01 -42.52 -43.16
CA CYS A 10 14.84 -42.13 -43.92
C CYS A 10 15.20 -40.95 -44.83
N SER A 11 15.35 -41.15 -46.11
CA SER A 11 15.56 -40.13 -47.15
C SER A 11 14.22 -39.69 -47.69
N CYS A 12 13.57 -38.76 -47.02
CA CYS A 12 12.47 -38.03 -47.62
C CYS A 12 12.95 -36.63 -48.04
N PRO A 13 12.87 -36.20 -49.29
CA PRO A 13 13.18 -34.87 -49.73
C PRO A 13 11.95 -33.98 -49.45
N GLY A 14 11.90 -33.35 -48.29
CA GLY A 14 10.81 -32.40 -47.95
C GLY A 14 10.83 -32.01 -46.49
N HIS A 15 11.51 -30.93 -46.20
CA HIS A 15 11.25 -30.01 -45.12
C HIS A 15 11.05 -30.54 -43.69
N CYS A 16 12.13 -30.89 -42.99
CA CYS A 16 12.22 -30.66 -41.55
C CYS A 16 12.77 -29.25 -41.30
N ALA A 17 11.98 -28.24 -41.60
CA ALA A 17 12.24 -26.91 -41.08
C ALA A 17 11.84 -26.92 -39.59
N LEU A 18 12.79 -26.67 -38.68
CA LEU A 18 12.52 -26.37 -37.30
C LEU A 18 11.45 -25.27 -37.25
N PRO A 19 10.51 -25.31 -36.28
CA PRO A 19 9.47 -24.28 -36.19
C PRO A 19 10.14 -22.91 -36.06
N VAL A 20 9.94 -22.07 -37.06
CA VAL A 20 10.46 -20.69 -37.12
C VAL A 20 9.76 -19.91 -35.99
N THR A 21 10.53 -19.26 -35.13
CA THR A 21 9.94 -18.35 -34.13
C THR A 21 9.14 -17.25 -34.84
N ARG A 22 8.11 -16.69 -34.18
CA ARG A 22 7.32 -15.56 -34.74
C ARG A 22 8.21 -14.42 -35.23
N ARG A 23 9.34 -14.20 -34.57
CA ARG A 23 10.35 -13.19 -34.93
C ARG A 23 11.08 -13.52 -36.24
N GLU A 24 11.42 -14.78 -36.45
CA GLU A 24 12.06 -15.24 -37.67
C GLU A 24 11.09 -15.30 -38.86
N MET A 25 9.83 -15.67 -38.62
CA MET A 25 8.77 -15.57 -39.61
C MET A 25 8.58 -14.12 -40.10
N LEU A 26 8.52 -13.17 -39.17
CA LEU A 26 8.43 -11.74 -39.46
C LEU A 26 9.66 -11.22 -40.22
N LYS A 27 10.87 -11.66 -39.87
CA LYS A 27 12.10 -11.30 -40.59
C LYS A 27 12.14 -11.81 -42.02
N ARG A 28 11.61 -13.02 -42.29
CA ARG A 28 11.60 -13.63 -43.61
C ARG A 28 10.46 -13.12 -44.54
N SER A 29 9.38 -12.59 -43.94
CA SER A 29 8.24 -12.03 -44.67
C SER A 29 8.46 -10.58 -45.12
N TRP A 30 9.66 -10.02 -44.95
CA TRP A 30 9.84 -8.59 -44.98
C TRP A 30 10.69 -8.06 -46.12
N ASN A 31 10.06 -7.40 -47.04
CA ASN A 31 10.69 -6.50 -48.01
C ASN A 31 10.67 -5.06 -47.47
N GLY A 32 11.81 -4.57 -46.99
CA GLY A 32 12.24 -3.16 -46.78
C GLY A 32 11.30 -2.16 -46.10
N PHE A 33 10.11 -1.92 -46.60
CA PHE A 33 9.21 -0.87 -46.09
C PHE A 33 8.57 -1.16 -44.75
N GLY A 34 8.28 -2.41 -44.43
CA GLY A 34 7.70 -2.79 -43.15
C GLY A 34 8.65 -2.62 -41.94
N LEU A 35 9.99 -2.67 -42.18
CA LEU A 35 11.00 -2.44 -41.11
C LEU A 35 11.02 -0.97 -40.66
N MET A 36 10.87 -0.04 -41.60
CA MET A 36 10.79 1.40 -41.27
C MET A 36 9.48 1.74 -40.54
N ALA A 37 8.36 1.18 -40.94
CA ALA A 37 7.08 1.40 -40.25
C ALA A 37 7.05 0.80 -38.85
N LEU A 38 7.66 -0.37 -38.62
CA LEU A 38 7.76 -0.96 -37.28
C LEU A 38 8.80 -0.24 -36.41
N SER A 39 9.91 0.22 -36.98
CA SER A 39 10.87 1.02 -36.19
C SER A 39 10.30 2.37 -35.79
N ALA A 40 9.46 2.99 -36.62
CA ALA A 40 8.72 4.19 -36.25
C ALA A 40 7.67 3.92 -35.16
N LEU A 41 6.89 2.86 -35.26
CA LEU A 41 5.92 2.42 -34.25
C LEU A 41 6.59 1.99 -32.92
N MET A 42 7.79 1.39 -33.01
CA MET A 42 8.58 1.03 -31.83
C MET A 42 9.26 2.25 -31.19
N ALA A 43 9.64 3.26 -31.97
CA ALA A 43 10.16 4.53 -31.48
C ALA A 43 9.06 5.34 -30.75
N GLU A 44 7.85 5.38 -31.30
CA GLU A 44 6.68 5.99 -30.64
C GLU A 44 6.28 5.28 -29.32
N ARG A 45 6.52 3.97 -29.24
CA ARG A 45 6.21 3.17 -28.04
C ARG A 45 7.39 3.01 -27.06
N ASN A 46 8.50 3.74 -27.23
CA ASN A 46 9.71 3.60 -26.40
C ASN A 46 10.26 2.15 -26.29
N LEU A 47 9.99 1.30 -27.25
CA LEU A 47 10.56 -0.04 -27.32
C LEU A 47 11.98 0.04 -27.90
N VAL A 48 12.94 0.42 -27.07
CA VAL A 48 14.36 0.45 -27.44
C VAL A 48 14.91 -0.97 -27.44
N LEU A 49 15.27 -1.45 -28.61
CA LEU A 49 16.07 -2.67 -28.78
C LEU A 49 17.49 -2.42 -28.26
N GLY A 50 17.82 -3.03 -27.12
CA GLY A 50 19.21 -3.32 -26.74
C GLY A 50 20.06 -2.14 -26.25
N GLY A 51 19.72 -1.60 -25.11
CA GLY A 51 20.62 -0.79 -24.28
C GLY A 51 20.21 -0.95 -22.83
N THR A 52 21.15 -1.22 -21.95
CA THR A 52 21.01 -1.04 -20.51
C THR A 52 20.65 0.42 -20.24
N ARG A 53 19.39 0.78 -20.41
CA ARG A 53 18.90 2.02 -19.87
C ARG A 53 18.73 1.78 -18.38
N GLU A 54 19.61 2.37 -17.56
CA GLU A 54 19.14 2.87 -16.28
C GLU A 54 17.82 3.58 -16.59
N ARG A 55 16.70 2.99 -16.18
CA ARG A 55 15.40 3.65 -16.36
C ARG A 55 15.51 4.96 -15.60
N ALA A 56 15.66 6.07 -16.32
CA ALA A 56 15.44 7.39 -15.76
C ALA A 56 14.10 7.28 -15.00
N ALA A 57 14.05 7.81 -13.77
CA ALA A 57 12.83 7.84 -12.99
C ALA A 57 11.68 8.24 -13.94
N ALA A 58 10.64 7.42 -14.01
CA ALA A 58 9.53 7.70 -14.91
C ALA A 58 9.01 9.09 -14.49
N SER A 59 8.90 10.00 -15.43
CA SER A 59 8.41 11.35 -15.13
C SER A 59 6.90 11.25 -14.85
N PRO A 60 6.38 12.01 -13.88
CA PRO A 60 4.95 12.07 -13.67
C PRO A 60 4.23 12.52 -14.95
N HIS A 61 3.00 12.12 -15.13
CA HIS A 61 2.19 12.45 -16.31
C HIS A 61 1.80 13.93 -16.35
N PHE A 62 1.74 14.56 -15.18
CA PHE A 62 1.46 15.99 -14.96
C PHE A 62 2.12 16.45 -13.64
N ALA A 63 2.08 17.74 -13.34
CA ALA A 63 2.70 18.30 -12.13
C ALA A 63 2.09 17.65 -10.86
N PRO A 64 2.90 16.97 -10.01
CA PRO A 64 2.41 16.35 -8.80
C PRO A 64 2.12 17.41 -7.73
N ARG A 65 1.17 17.12 -6.85
CA ARG A 65 0.93 17.86 -5.60
C ARG A 65 1.65 17.22 -4.42
N ALA A 66 1.81 15.90 -4.47
CA ALA A 66 2.55 15.12 -3.48
C ALA A 66 3.76 14.43 -4.12
N LYS A 67 4.82 14.27 -3.33
CA LYS A 67 6.03 13.52 -3.70
C LYS A 67 6.05 12.14 -3.06
N ASN A 68 5.51 12.03 -1.84
CA ASN A 68 5.61 10.85 -0.99
C ASN A 68 4.24 10.47 -0.40
N VAL A 69 4.13 9.20 0.00
CA VAL A 69 2.98 8.67 0.74
C VAL A 69 3.46 7.98 2.00
N ILE A 70 2.81 8.25 3.13
CA ILE A 70 2.88 7.45 4.35
C ILE A 70 1.49 6.86 4.56
N PHE A 71 1.38 5.53 4.54
CA PHE A 71 0.14 4.82 4.80
C PHE A 71 0.17 4.20 6.20
N LEU A 72 -0.63 4.73 7.12
CA LEU A 72 -0.85 4.18 8.45
C LEU A 72 -1.98 3.15 8.37
N PHE A 73 -1.63 1.87 8.28
CA PHE A 73 -2.59 0.80 8.07
C PHE A 73 -3.05 0.20 9.40
N MET A 74 -4.36 0.28 9.67
CA MET A 74 -5.05 -0.14 10.88
C MET A 74 -5.75 -1.48 10.64
N ASP A 75 -4.97 -2.57 10.56
CA ASP A 75 -5.47 -3.92 10.31
C ASP A 75 -6.55 -4.37 11.29
N GLY A 76 -7.61 -4.93 10.77
CA GLY A 76 -8.70 -5.50 11.56
C GLY A 76 -10.01 -4.70 11.50
N GLY A 77 -10.07 -3.60 10.77
CA GLY A 77 -11.31 -2.87 10.53
C GLY A 77 -11.75 -1.98 11.68
N VAL A 78 -11.25 -0.75 11.72
CA VAL A 78 -11.65 0.25 12.71
C VAL A 78 -13.13 0.59 12.58
N SER A 79 -13.85 0.62 13.72
CA SER A 79 -15.26 0.98 13.74
C SER A 79 -15.48 2.45 13.41
N HIS A 80 -16.12 2.73 12.27
CA HIS A 80 -16.43 4.09 11.84
C HIS A 80 -17.40 4.80 12.78
N VAL A 81 -18.41 4.08 13.30
CA VAL A 81 -19.41 4.65 14.23
C VAL A 81 -18.85 4.93 15.63
N ASP A 82 -17.63 4.45 15.91
CA ASP A 82 -16.94 4.66 17.18
C ASP A 82 -15.72 5.59 17.04
N SER A 83 -15.38 6.05 15.83
CA SER A 83 -14.19 6.86 15.54
C SER A 83 -14.51 8.25 14.99
N PHE A 84 -14.94 8.35 13.73
CA PHE A 84 -15.10 9.62 13.01
C PHE A 84 -16.50 9.87 12.46
N ASP A 85 -17.45 8.94 12.63
CA ASP A 85 -18.79 9.01 12.08
C ASP A 85 -19.88 8.82 13.16
N PRO A 86 -20.14 9.85 14.02
CA PRO A 86 -21.09 9.76 15.12
C PRO A 86 -22.51 9.45 14.65
N LYS A 87 -23.21 8.53 15.34
CA LYS A 87 -24.57 8.10 15.05
C LYS A 87 -25.48 8.25 16.27
N PRO A 88 -26.03 9.45 16.51
CA PRO A 88 -26.93 9.68 17.65
C PRO A 88 -28.12 8.70 17.66
N LYS A 89 -28.68 8.43 16.48
CA LYS A 89 -29.80 7.47 16.33
C LYS A 89 -29.44 6.06 16.79
N LEU A 90 -28.21 5.63 16.50
CA LEU A 90 -27.72 4.33 16.97
C LEU A 90 -27.61 4.28 18.50
N THR A 91 -27.24 5.39 19.13
CA THR A 91 -27.21 5.51 20.59
C THR A 91 -28.61 5.46 21.21
N GLU A 92 -29.60 6.10 20.60
CA GLU A 92 -31.00 6.05 21.03
C GLU A 92 -31.55 4.61 21.01
N LEU A 93 -31.20 3.84 19.98
CA LEU A 93 -31.67 2.46 19.78
C LEU A 93 -30.80 1.39 20.48
N HIS A 94 -29.85 1.82 21.32
CA HIS A 94 -28.90 0.87 21.96
C HIS A 94 -29.61 -0.27 22.67
N LEU A 95 -29.22 -1.52 22.33
CA LEU A 95 -29.76 -2.80 22.77
C LEU A 95 -31.20 -3.12 22.29
N GLU A 96 -31.82 -2.27 21.50
CA GLU A 96 -33.05 -2.66 20.80
C GLU A 96 -32.75 -3.67 19.69
N LYS A 97 -33.75 -4.45 19.33
CA LYS A 97 -33.62 -5.44 18.24
C LYS A 97 -33.32 -4.73 16.93
N ALA A 98 -32.23 -5.14 16.26
CA ALA A 98 -31.88 -4.61 14.96
C ALA A 98 -32.80 -5.19 13.88
N VAL A 99 -33.57 -4.32 13.24
CA VAL A 99 -34.41 -4.68 12.09
C VAL A 99 -33.63 -4.37 10.81
N LEU A 100 -33.06 -5.42 10.22
CA LEU A 100 -32.20 -5.30 9.05
C LEU A 100 -32.99 -5.61 7.78
N SER A 101 -32.78 -4.80 6.74
CA SER A 101 -33.35 -5.08 5.42
C SER A 101 -32.73 -6.33 4.80
N LYS A 102 -33.39 -6.94 3.82
CA LYS A 102 -32.86 -8.08 3.08
C LYS A 102 -31.57 -7.77 2.31
N ALA A 103 -31.29 -6.51 2.02
CA ALA A 103 -30.03 -6.09 1.41
C ALA A 103 -28.83 -6.30 2.35
N PHE A 104 -29.03 -6.09 3.66
CA PHE A 104 -27.99 -6.26 4.68
C PHE A 104 -28.04 -7.63 5.37
N ASN A 105 -29.20 -8.30 5.38
CA ASN A 105 -29.38 -9.62 5.99
C ASN A 105 -30.17 -10.56 5.07
N PRO A 106 -29.63 -10.95 3.91
CA PRO A 106 -30.35 -11.72 2.89
C PRO A 106 -30.77 -13.12 3.37
N THR A 107 -30.02 -13.71 4.29
CA THR A 107 -30.26 -15.09 4.79
C THR A 107 -31.04 -15.14 6.11
N GLY A 108 -31.27 -13.99 6.78
CA GLY A 108 -31.82 -13.95 8.13
C GLY A 108 -30.82 -14.34 9.24
N ALA A 109 -29.55 -14.51 8.90
CA ALA A 109 -28.52 -14.93 9.86
C ALA A 109 -28.28 -13.92 11.01
N TRP A 110 -28.77 -12.70 10.86
CA TRP A 110 -28.63 -11.62 11.84
C TRP A 110 -29.97 -11.19 12.47
N ASP A 111 -30.98 -12.02 12.43
CA ASP A 111 -32.30 -11.71 13.00
C ASP A 111 -32.34 -11.59 14.53
N ASP A 112 -31.30 -12.07 15.21
CA ASP A 112 -31.11 -11.97 16.67
C ASP A 112 -30.25 -10.78 17.11
N ARG A 113 -29.77 -9.97 16.15
CA ARG A 113 -28.88 -8.83 16.42
C ARG A 113 -29.59 -7.69 17.14
N LYS A 114 -28.79 -6.90 17.87
CA LYS A 114 -29.20 -5.67 18.53
C LYS A 114 -28.38 -4.51 18.02
N TRP A 115 -28.98 -3.34 17.98
CA TRP A 115 -28.24 -2.11 17.73
C TRP A 115 -27.26 -1.86 18.87
N VAL A 116 -26.04 -1.47 18.53
CA VAL A 116 -24.97 -1.21 19.51
C VAL A 116 -24.51 0.24 19.33
N GLY A 117 -25.00 1.14 20.20
CA GLY A 117 -24.54 2.53 20.26
C GLY A 117 -23.07 2.61 20.65
N SER A 118 -22.42 3.68 20.24
CA SER A 118 -21.03 3.92 20.63
C SER A 118 -20.91 4.12 22.13
N PRO A 119 -19.98 3.43 22.82
CA PRO A 119 -19.73 3.67 24.24
C PRO A 119 -18.91 4.94 24.50
N TRP A 120 -18.43 5.62 23.47
CA TRP A 120 -17.62 6.83 23.55
C TRP A 120 -18.40 8.07 23.15
N LYS A 121 -18.03 9.20 23.75
CA LYS A 121 -18.56 10.51 23.39
C LYS A 121 -17.84 11.09 22.18
N PHE A 122 -18.56 11.90 21.44
CA PHE A 122 -18.03 12.68 20.35
C PHE A 122 -18.07 14.17 20.68
N ALA A 123 -17.03 14.88 20.27
CA ALA A 123 -16.99 16.33 20.31
C ALA A 123 -16.53 16.90 18.96
N ARG A 124 -16.79 18.20 18.75
CA ARG A 124 -16.32 18.92 17.57
C ARG A 124 -15.00 19.59 17.88
N TYR A 125 -14.06 19.46 16.95
CA TYR A 125 -12.70 19.98 17.09
C TYR A 125 -12.28 20.75 15.83
N GLY A 126 -11.28 21.61 15.99
CA GLY A 126 -10.73 22.46 14.94
C GLY A 126 -11.68 23.57 14.51
N ASP A 127 -11.21 24.40 13.59
CA ASP A 127 -11.97 25.54 13.04
C ASP A 127 -13.14 25.04 12.18
N ALA A 128 -12.97 23.92 11.51
CA ALA A 128 -14.00 23.28 10.69
C ALA A 128 -15.04 22.50 11.50
N GLY A 129 -14.83 22.30 12.80
CA GLY A 129 -15.77 21.62 13.69
C GLY A 129 -15.98 20.15 13.38
N LEU A 130 -14.92 19.41 13.02
CA LEU A 130 -14.99 17.98 12.73
C LEU A 130 -15.30 17.18 13.99
N SER A 131 -16.24 16.24 13.87
CA SER A 131 -16.61 15.34 14.97
C SER A 131 -15.59 14.22 15.09
N VAL A 132 -15.00 14.07 16.30
CA VAL A 132 -14.05 13.01 16.64
C VAL A 132 -14.46 12.36 17.94
N SER A 133 -14.34 11.06 18.04
CA SER A 133 -14.53 10.28 19.26
C SER A 133 -13.45 10.57 20.30
N GLU A 134 -13.79 10.49 21.57
CA GLU A 134 -12.83 10.60 22.69
C GLU A 134 -11.74 9.51 22.68
N LEU A 135 -11.87 8.49 21.83
CA LEU A 135 -10.81 7.51 21.55
C LEU A 135 -9.56 8.14 20.90
N PHE A 136 -9.71 9.24 20.17
CA PHE A 136 -8.65 9.85 19.36
C PHE A 136 -8.32 11.29 19.80
N PRO A 137 -7.93 11.50 21.08
CA PRO A 137 -7.69 12.85 21.62
C PRO A 137 -6.52 13.58 20.97
N HIS A 138 -5.51 12.86 20.47
CA HIS A 138 -4.38 13.47 19.77
C HIS A 138 -4.72 13.81 18.33
N THR A 139 -5.38 12.92 17.59
CA THR A 139 -5.90 13.18 16.22
C THR A 139 -6.88 14.36 16.22
N ALA A 140 -7.69 14.51 17.27
CA ALA A 140 -8.57 15.66 17.46
C ALA A 140 -7.82 17.02 17.43
N THR A 141 -6.53 17.05 17.76
CA THR A 141 -5.70 18.27 17.73
C THR A 141 -5.14 18.63 16.36
N VAL A 142 -5.36 17.82 15.35
CA VAL A 142 -4.86 18.02 13.98
C VAL A 142 -5.96 17.91 12.92
N VAL A 143 -7.23 17.95 13.33
CA VAL A 143 -8.38 17.75 12.42
C VAL A 143 -8.44 18.74 11.28
N ASP A 144 -7.92 19.96 11.45
CA ASP A 144 -7.90 20.98 10.40
C ASP A 144 -6.93 20.62 9.25
N GLU A 145 -6.06 19.63 9.43
CA GLU A 145 -5.20 19.08 8.40
C GLU A 145 -5.83 17.86 7.70
N LEU A 146 -6.95 17.33 8.21
CA LEU A 146 -7.53 16.07 7.77
C LEU A 146 -8.70 16.28 6.81
N ALA A 147 -8.79 15.51 5.75
CA ALA A 147 -10.02 15.22 5.05
C ALA A 147 -10.54 13.86 5.52
N VAL A 148 -11.68 13.85 6.18
CA VAL A 148 -12.33 12.61 6.66
C VAL A 148 -13.33 12.14 5.61
N ILE A 149 -13.16 10.93 5.09
CA ILE A 149 -14.09 10.29 4.17
C ILE A 149 -14.95 9.30 4.97
N ARG A 150 -16.28 9.51 5.01
CA ARG A 150 -17.23 8.69 5.78
C ARG A 150 -18.04 7.72 4.94
N SER A 151 -17.76 7.68 3.66
CA SER A 151 -18.54 6.93 2.66
C SER A 151 -17.70 5.89 1.91
N MET A 152 -16.60 5.44 2.51
CA MET A 152 -15.78 4.37 1.92
C MET A 152 -16.58 3.07 1.83
N VAL A 153 -16.40 2.35 0.73
CA VAL A 153 -16.99 1.03 0.50
C VAL A 153 -15.90 0.05 0.11
N SER A 154 -15.87 -1.09 0.80
CA SER A 154 -15.13 -2.29 0.38
C SER A 154 -16.12 -3.34 -0.12
N GLU A 155 -15.67 -4.27 -0.95
CA GLU A 155 -16.56 -5.32 -1.49
C GLU A 155 -16.52 -6.61 -0.67
N PHE A 156 -15.50 -6.76 0.18
CA PHE A 156 -15.17 -8.04 0.80
C PHE A 156 -15.23 -7.97 2.33
N PRO A 157 -16.04 -8.86 2.96
CA PRO A 157 -16.16 -8.89 4.42
C PRO A 157 -15.11 -9.79 5.12
N LEU A 158 -14.17 -10.39 4.38
CA LEU A 158 -13.11 -11.25 4.93
C LEU A 158 -11.78 -10.50 4.89
N HIS A 159 -11.08 -10.43 6.02
CA HIS A 159 -9.81 -9.71 6.17
C HIS A 159 -8.82 -10.00 5.03
N SER A 160 -8.56 -11.28 4.71
CA SER A 160 -7.59 -11.63 3.67
C SER A 160 -7.92 -11.04 2.30
N ARG A 161 -9.20 -11.02 1.91
CA ARG A 161 -9.64 -10.44 0.63
C ARG A 161 -9.70 -8.92 0.68
N ALA A 162 -10.17 -8.36 1.78
CA ALA A 162 -10.26 -6.92 1.97
C ALA A 162 -8.87 -6.28 2.08
N ASN A 163 -7.92 -6.94 2.76
CA ASN A 163 -6.53 -6.51 2.81
C ASN A 163 -5.89 -6.51 1.43
N LEU A 164 -6.03 -7.58 0.65
CA LEU A 164 -5.57 -7.57 -0.74
C LEU A 164 -6.23 -6.45 -1.54
N PHE A 165 -7.54 -6.22 -1.35
CA PHE A 165 -8.28 -5.24 -2.13
C PHE A 165 -7.83 -3.81 -1.85
N ILE A 166 -7.65 -3.42 -0.58
CA ILE A 166 -7.17 -2.07 -0.25
C ILE A 166 -5.72 -1.85 -0.69
N HIS A 167 -4.88 -2.89 -0.68
CA HIS A 167 -3.48 -2.76 -1.10
C HIS A 167 -3.27 -2.86 -2.60
N THR A 168 -4.05 -3.70 -3.31
CA THR A 168 -3.76 -4.06 -4.71
C THR A 168 -4.88 -3.71 -5.70
N GLY A 169 -6.03 -3.21 -5.24
CA GLY A 169 -7.23 -3.05 -6.07
C GLY A 169 -7.83 -4.38 -6.54
N SER A 170 -7.43 -5.51 -5.94
CA SER A 170 -7.90 -6.85 -6.31
C SER A 170 -8.02 -7.74 -5.08
N ASN A 171 -9.02 -8.58 -5.04
CA ASN A 171 -9.22 -9.57 -3.97
C ASN A 171 -8.45 -10.89 -4.18
N THR A 172 -7.60 -10.94 -5.20
CA THR A 172 -6.81 -12.13 -5.58
C THR A 172 -5.33 -11.81 -5.56
N ALA A 173 -4.53 -12.76 -5.06
CA ALA A 173 -3.07 -12.68 -5.05
C ALA A 173 -2.46 -12.56 -6.46
N GLY A 174 -1.21 -12.12 -6.52
CA GLY A 174 -0.45 -11.97 -7.76
C GLY A 174 -0.67 -10.63 -8.48
N LYS A 175 -1.33 -9.67 -7.84
CA LYS A 175 -1.47 -8.29 -8.34
C LYS A 175 -0.48 -7.37 -7.64
N PRO A 176 0.08 -6.36 -8.34
CA PRO A 176 0.96 -5.39 -7.72
C PRO A 176 0.22 -4.51 -6.72
N SER A 177 0.87 -4.24 -5.59
CA SER A 177 0.34 -3.32 -4.59
C SER A 177 0.40 -1.85 -5.03
N LEU A 178 -0.38 -0.98 -4.36
CA LEU A 178 -0.35 0.48 -4.55
C LEU A 178 1.08 1.03 -4.44
N GLY A 179 1.84 0.62 -3.40
CA GLY A 179 3.24 1.04 -3.24
C GLY A 179 4.13 0.57 -4.39
N SER A 180 3.91 -0.65 -4.92
CA SER A 180 4.62 -1.15 -6.10
C SER A 180 4.26 -0.36 -7.36
N TRP A 181 3.00 0.01 -7.57
CA TRP A 181 2.57 0.86 -8.68
C TRP A 181 3.15 2.28 -8.59
N VAL A 182 3.16 2.88 -7.40
CA VAL A 182 3.80 4.19 -7.17
C VAL A 182 5.30 4.13 -7.47
N ASN A 183 5.98 3.08 -6.98
CA ASN A 183 7.40 2.87 -7.27
C ASN A 183 7.66 2.60 -8.75
N TYR A 184 6.77 1.87 -9.45
CA TYR A 184 6.86 1.67 -10.89
C TYR A 184 6.67 2.97 -11.67
N GLY A 185 5.69 3.81 -11.27
CA GLY A 185 5.36 5.06 -11.97
C GLY A 185 6.36 6.19 -11.73
N LEU A 186 6.99 6.27 -10.55
CA LEU A 186 7.83 7.40 -10.16
C LEU A 186 9.29 7.03 -9.84
N GLY A 187 9.55 5.77 -9.46
CA GLY A 187 10.84 5.36 -8.91
C GLY A 187 11.10 5.96 -7.52
N SER A 188 12.31 5.75 -7.00
CA SER A 188 12.80 6.39 -5.77
C SER A 188 13.47 7.73 -6.11
N GLU A 189 13.31 8.75 -5.26
CA GLU A 189 14.09 10.00 -5.37
C GLU A 189 15.54 9.78 -4.94
N ASN A 190 15.78 8.81 -4.09
CA ASN A 190 17.10 8.44 -3.60
C ASN A 190 17.50 7.06 -4.13
N ARG A 191 18.48 7.02 -5.02
CA ARG A 191 19.00 5.78 -5.62
C ARG A 191 19.60 4.78 -4.62
N ASN A 192 19.86 5.21 -3.38
CA ASN A 192 20.43 4.39 -2.32
C ASN A 192 19.37 3.81 -1.37
N LEU A 193 18.09 4.15 -1.60
CA LEU A 193 16.97 3.67 -0.81
C LEU A 193 15.91 3.02 -1.72
N PRO A 194 15.17 2.01 -1.22
CA PRO A 194 14.05 1.44 -1.94
C PRO A 194 12.95 2.50 -2.11
N GLY A 195 12.19 2.42 -3.20
CA GLY A 195 11.07 3.33 -3.42
C GLY A 195 9.83 2.97 -2.59
N PHE A 196 9.75 1.72 -2.08
CA PHE A 196 8.65 1.24 -1.25
C PHE A 196 9.18 0.48 -0.02
N VAL A 197 8.78 0.92 1.18
CA VAL A 197 9.17 0.33 2.47
C VAL A 197 7.93 0.05 3.30
N VAL A 198 7.91 -1.11 3.98
CA VAL A 198 6.88 -1.48 4.96
C VAL A 198 7.55 -1.62 6.34
N LEU A 199 7.09 -0.84 7.30
CA LEU A 199 7.54 -0.86 8.69
C LEU A 199 6.57 -1.71 9.53
N HIS A 200 7.11 -2.67 10.30
CA HIS A 200 6.28 -3.57 11.09
C HIS A 200 6.96 -4.02 12.38
N SER A 201 6.18 -4.16 13.45
CA SER A 201 6.61 -4.69 14.76
C SER A 201 6.31 -6.19 14.96
N GLY A 202 6.16 -6.91 13.88
CA GLY A 202 5.75 -8.32 13.82
C GLY A 202 4.63 -8.47 12.79
N MET A 203 4.93 -9.15 11.67
CA MET A 203 3.96 -9.25 10.58
C MET A 203 3.00 -10.40 10.84
N ASN A 204 1.74 -10.07 11.11
CA ASN A 204 0.64 -11.01 11.20
C ASN A 204 -0.62 -10.49 10.50
N ILE A 205 -0.42 -9.82 9.37
CA ILE A 205 -1.52 -9.31 8.55
C ILE A 205 -2.09 -10.43 7.67
N PRO A 206 -3.42 -10.57 7.58
CA PRO A 206 -4.03 -11.51 6.66
C PRO A 206 -3.58 -11.29 5.22
N SER A 207 -3.35 -12.38 4.49
CA SER A 207 -2.71 -12.44 3.16
C SER A 207 -1.19 -12.15 3.14
N GLY A 208 -0.60 -11.80 4.26
CA GLY A 208 0.86 -11.71 4.42
C GLY A 208 1.54 -10.83 3.38
N MET A 209 2.61 -11.35 2.78
CA MET A 209 3.44 -10.63 1.79
C MET A 209 2.73 -10.27 0.49
N GLU A 210 1.62 -10.92 0.15
CA GLU A 210 0.86 -10.62 -1.06
C GLU A 210 0.31 -9.19 -1.06
N ASN A 211 0.05 -8.62 0.12
CA ASN A 211 -0.39 -7.22 0.25
C ASN A 211 0.67 -6.21 -0.23
N PHE A 212 1.95 -6.60 -0.22
CA PHE A 212 3.10 -5.73 -0.51
C PHE A 212 3.88 -6.19 -1.74
N SER A 213 3.31 -7.14 -2.47
CA SER A 213 3.95 -7.81 -3.60
C SER A 213 4.07 -6.89 -4.81
N ASN A 214 5.12 -7.12 -5.61
CA ASN A 214 5.22 -6.57 -6.95
C ASN A 214 4.27 -7.24 -7.95
N GLY A 215 3.64 -8.36 -7.60
CA GLY A 215 2.78 -9.13 -8.49
C GLY A 215 3.47 -9.44 -9.82
N PHE A 216 2.87 -9.00 -10.92
CA PHE A 216 3.44 -9.16 -12.27
C PHE A 216 4.42 -8.05 -12.68
N LEU A 217 4.60 -6.99 -11.87
CA LEU A 217 5.65 -6.00 -12.11
C LEU A 217 7.03 -6.61 -11.83
N PRO A 218 8.11 -6.06 -12.38
CA PRO A 218 9.47 -6.47 -12.04
C PRO A 218 9.74 -6.48 -10.53
N ALA A 219 10.50 -7.45 -10.05
CA ALA A 219 10.77 -7.66 -8.62
C ALA A 219 11.48 -6.48 -7.94
N SER A 220 12.09 -5.57 -8.70
CA SER A 220 12.68 -4.33 -8.19
C SER A 220 11.68 -3.33 -7.62
N TYR A 221 10.38 -3.52 -7.86
CA TYR A 221 9.30 -2.67 -7.33
C TYR A 221 8.60 -3.23 -6.09
N GLN A 222 9.01 -4.43 -5.62
CA GLN A 222 8.49 -5.03 -4.41
C GLN A 222 8.86 -4.21 -3.16
N ALA A 223 8.01 -4.28 -2.12
CA ALA A 223 8.31 -3.67 -0.84
C ALA A 223 9.57 -4.22 -0.20
N THR A 224 10.35 -3.35 0.44
CA THR A 224 11.38 -3.73 1.40
C THR A 224 10.77 -3.72 2.79
N LEU A 225 10.80 -4.86 3.48
CA LEU A 225 10.32 -4.95 4.86
C LEU A 225 11.39 -4.48 5.83
N ALA A 226 10.99 -3.64 6.79
CA ALA A 226 11.84 -3.20 7.86
C ALA A 226 11.18 -3.41 9.22
N ARG A 227 11.89 -4.08 10.13
CA ARG A 227 11.43 -4.37 11.50
C ARG A 227 11.73 -3.23 12.44
N THR A 228 10.89 -3.06 13.45
CA THR A 228 11.10 -2.05 14.49
C THR A 228 12.24 -2.42 15.41
N GLU A 229 12.37 -3.70 15.75
CA GLU A 229 13.34 -4.23 16.70
C GLU A 229 14.38 -5.12 16.00
N GLY A 230 15.58 -5.16 16.58
CA GLY A 230 16.70 -5.90 16.04
C GLY A 230 17.35 -5.21 14.83
N THR A 231 17.89 -5.99 13.90
CA THR A 231 18.41 -5.46 12.63
C THR A 231 17.20 -5.10 11.75
N PRO A 232 17.02 -3.81 11.40
CA PRO A 232 15.82 -3.36 10.68
C PRO A 232 15.56 -4.10 9.37
N ILE A 233 16.61 -4.39 8.63
CA ILE A 233 16.55 -5.12 7.36
C ILE A 233 17.59 -6.24 7.43
N ASP A 234 17.21 -7.46 7.02
CA ASP A 234 18.11 -8.60 7.00
C ASP A 234 19.31 -8.32 6.08
N ASN A 235 20.49 -8.76 6.52
CA ASN A 235 21.77 -8.58 5.80
C ASN A 235 22.17 -7.12 5.51
N LEU A 236 21.63 -6.17 6.28
CA LEU A 236 21.99 -4.75 6.17
C LEU A 236 23.48 -4.51 6.46
N LEU A 237 24.06 -5.26 7.41
CA LEU A 237 25.47 -5.18 7.71
C LEU A 237 26.26 -6.13 6.82
N PRO A 238 27.31 -5.66 6.12
CA PRO A 238 28.10 -6.51 5.25
C PRO A 238 28.86 -7.58 6.04
N ALA A 239 28.80 -8.83 5.58
CA ALA A 239 29.59 -9.92 6.14
C ALA A 239 31.08 -9.82 5.74
N ASP A 240 31.38 -9.21 4.59
CA ASP A 240 32.71 -9.01 4.04
C ASP A 240 33.15 -7.53 4.17
N ARG A 241 34.45 -7.28 4.02
CA ARG A 241 34.94 -5.91 3.81
C ARG A 241 34.32 -5.33 2.52
N LEU A 242 33.88 -4.06 2.54
CA LEU A 242 33.18 -3.42 1.43
C LEU A 242 33.84 -3.61 0.06
N ARG A 243 35.20 -3.57 -0.01
CA ARG A 243 35.94 -3.80 -1.26
C ARG A 243 35.76 -5.22 -1.78
N ILE A 244 35.71 -6.22 -0.89
CA ILE A 244 35.54 -7.63 -1.28
C ILE A 244 34.09 -7.83 -1.75
N GLN A 245 33.14 -7.30 -1.01
CA GLN A 245 31.74 -7.36 -1.38
C GLN A 245 31.49 -6.72 -2.76
N ARG A 246 32.06 -5.52 -3.01
CA ARG A 246 31.95 -4.87 -4.33
C ARG A 246 32.51 -5.74 -5.45
N ALA A 247 33.70 -6.32 -5.26
CA ALA A 247 34.31 -7.20 -6.26
C ALA A 247 33.46 -8.45 -6.54
N LYS A 248 32.82 -9.04 -5.50
CA LYS A 248 31.88 -10.16 -5.67
C LYS A 248 30.64 -9.73 -6.49
N LEU A 249 30.05 -8.57 -6.20
CA LEU A 249 28.89 -8.06 -6.93
C LEU A 249 29.23 -7.70 -8.39
N ASP A 250 30.41 -7.16 -8.65
CA ASP A 250 30.89 -6.87 -10.01
C ASP A 250 31.02 -8.16 -10.82
N LEU A 251 31.55 -9.24 -10.21
CA LEU A 251 31.67 -10.54 -10.85
C LEU A 251 30.29 -11.15 -11.13
N LEU A 252 29.39 -11.20 -10.11
CA LEU A 252 28.03 -11.71 -10.25
C LEU A 252 27.28 -10.93 -11.33
N GLY A 253 27.31 -9.60 -11.28
CA GLY A 253 26.63 -8.78 -12.27
C GLY A 253 27.18 -8.94 -13.70
N LYS A 254 28.46 -9.36 -13.87
CA LYS A 254 28.99 -9.72 -15.18
C LYS A 254 28.41 -11.07 -15.65
N GLU A 255 28.46 -12.09 -14.83
CA GLU A 255 27.90 -13.41 -15.14
C GLU A 255 26.39 -13.33 -15.43
N ASP A 256 25.64 -12.64 -14.59
CA ASP A 256 24.20 -12.47 -14.76
C ASP A 256 23.84 -11.74 -16.07
N ARG A 257 24.60 -10.71 -16.44
CA ARG A 257 24.41 -10.02 -17.72
C ARG A 257 24.76 -10.89 -18.93
N GLU A 258 25.81 -11.71 -18.84
CA GLU A 258 26.16 -12.67 -19.90
C GLU A 258 25.06 -13.73 -20.03
N PHE A 259 24.54 -14.23 -18.91
CA PHE A 259 23.43 -15.18 -18.86
C PHE A 259 22.15 -14.54 -19.44
N SER A 260 21.77 -13.34 -19.01
CA SER A 260 20.62 -12.61 -19.51
C SER A 260 20.65 -12.44 -21.05
N ARG A 261 21.82 -12.08 -21.61
CA ARG A 261 21.99 -11.98 -23.08
C ARG A 261 21.76 -13.32 -23.77
N SER A 262 22.23 -14.43 -23.17
CA SER A 262 22.05 -15.77 -23.73
C SER A 262 20.59 -16.22 -23.72
N GLN A 263 19.80 -15.74 -22.75
CA GLN A 263 18.37 -16.04 -22.61
C GLN A 263 17.45 -15.04 -23.35
N GLY A 264 17.98 -14.03 -24.03
CA GLY A 264 17.20 -13.03 -24.75
C GLY A 264 16.83 -11.80 -23.95
N ASN A 265 17.64 -11.44 -22.94
CA ASN A 265 17.46 -10.30 -22.04
C ASN A 265 16.21 -10.45 -21.13
N GLU A 266 16.22 -11.48 -20.30
CA GLU A 266 15.17 -11.77 -19.32
C GLU A 266 15.06 -10.65 -18.26
N GLU A 267 13.89 -10.02 -18.14
CA GLU A 267 13.60 -8.93 -17.19
C GLU A 267 13.79 -9.35 -15.72
N ALA A 268 13.56 -10.64 -15.41
CA ALA A 268 13.75 -11.18 -14.06
C ALA A 268 15.22 -11.13 -13.62
N ILE A 269 16.16 -11.39 -14.54
CA ILE A 269 17.60 -11.35 -14.24
C ILE A 269 18.05 -9.91 -14.02
N GLU A 270 17.57 -8.97 -14.85
CA GLU A 270 17.87 -7.55 -14.69
C GLU A 270 17.33 -7.02 -13.35
N SER A 271 16.13 -7.44 -12.94
CA SER A 271 15.55 -7.10 -11.63
C SER A 271 16.40 -7.64 -10.47
N ALA A 272 16.95 -8.85 -10.59
CA ALA A 272 17.85 -9.43 -9.59
C ALA A 272 19.14 -8.61 -9.46
N ILE A 273 19.75 -8.21 -10.58
CA ILE A 273 20.95 -7.35 -10.59
C ILE A 273 20.63 -6.01 -9.89
N GLN A 274 19.52 -5.39 -10.21
CA GLN A 274 19.09 -4.12 -9.59
C GLN A 274 18.89 -4.27 -8.08
N ASN A 275 18.29 -5.36 -7.62
CA ASN A 275 18.07 -5.64 -6.20
C ASN A 275 19.38 -5.84 -5.44
N TYR A 276 20.38 -6.56 -6.01
CA TYR A 276 21.70 -6.70 -5.38
C TYR A 276 22.43 -5.36 -5.28
N GLU A 277 22.37 -4.55 -6.31
CA GLU A 277 22.98 -3.21 -6.32
C GLU A 277 22.31 -2.28 -5.32
N LEU A 278 20.96 -2.32 -5.22
CA LEU A 278 20.21 -1.55 -4.24
C LEU A 278 20.57 -1.99 -2.82
N ALA A 279 20.55 -3.30 -2.54
CA ALA A 279 20.91 -3.85 -1.23
C ALA A 279 22.32 -3.41 -0.77
N TYR A 280 23.29 -3.40 -1.71
CA TYR A 280 24.64 -2.90 -1.44
C TYR A 280 24.67 -1.42 -1.08
N ARG A 281 23.93 -0.58 -1.83
CA ARG A 281 23.85 0.88 -1.55
C ARG A 281 23.13 1.17 -0.24
N MET A 282 22.09 0.40 0.09
CA MET A 282 21.34 0.52 1.34
C MET A 282 22.21 0.34 2.58
N GLN A 283 23.24 -0.50 2.52
CA GLN A 283 24.16 -0.76 3.66
C GLN A 283 24.87 0.49 4.17
N SER A 284 25.04 1.51 3.34
CA SER A 284 25.69 2.76 3.73
C SER A 284 24.73 3.82 4.28
N LEU A 285 23.46 3.79 3.90
CA LEU A 285 22.53 4.88 4.22
C LEU A 285 21.41 4.47 5.21
N VAL A 286 20.89 3.26 5.07
CA VAL A 286 19.77 2.81 5.92
C VAL A 286 20.09 2.87 7.42
N PRO A 287 21.29 2.46 7.89
CA PRO A 287 21.61 2.56 9.31
C PRO A 287 21.38 3.97 9.89
N ASP A 288 21.81 5.00 9.16
CA ASP A 288 21.67 6.40 9.59
C ASP A 288 20.20 6.87 9.55
N VAL A 289 19.45 6.42 8.55
CA VAL A 289 18.03 6.81 8.40
C VAL A 289 17.15 6.20 9.49
N VAL A 290 17.41 4.96 9.90
CA VAL A 290 16.61 4.26 10.90
C VAL A 290 17.05 4.49 12.33
N ASP A 291 18.25 5.04 12.53
CA ASP A 291 18.76 5.41 13.86
C ASP A 291 18.05 6.66 14.39
N LEU A 292 17.33 6.51 15.49
CA LEU A 292 16.60 7.57 16.17
C LEU A 292 17.37 8.22 17.33
N SER A 293 18.62 7.83 17.56
CA SER A 293 19.42 8.34 18.68
C SER A 293 19.64 9.85 18.60
N GLY A 294 19.78 10.39 17.39
CA GLY A 294 19.97 11.83 17.13
C GLY A 294 18.70 12.67 17.21
N GLU A 295 17.51 12.07 17.38
CA GLU A 295 16.26 12.83 17.50
C GLU A 295 16.12 13.46 18.89
N SER A 296 15.55 14.69 18.92
CA SER A 296 15.35 15.40 20.19
C SER A 296 14.33 14.69 21.09
N GLU A 297 14.46 14.87 22.40
CA GLU A 297 13.49 14.34 23.37
C GLU A 297 12.07 14.92 23.14
N VAL A 298 11.98 16.16 22.64
CA VAL A 298 10.71 16.77 22.25
C VAL A 298 10.08 16.01 21.10
N THR A 299 10.86 15.67 20.07
CA THR A 299 10.39 14.84 18.94
C THR A 299 9.99 13.46 19.43
N LYS A 300 10.81 12.79 20.22
CA LYS A 300 10.49 11.45 20.76
C LYS A 300 9.18 11.47 21.56
N LYS A 301 8.97 12.48 22.40
CA LYS A 301 7.73 12.65 23.16
C LYS A 301 6.52 12.94 22.28
N LEU A 302 6.69 13.71 21.20
CA LEU A 302 5.64 14.00 20.23
C LEU A 302 5.05 12.70 19.62
N TYR A 303 5.92 11.74 19.35
CA TYR A 303 5.54 10.42 18.80
C TYR A 303 5.19 9.38 19.88
N GLY A 304 5.28 9.72 21.18
CA GLY A 304 5.02 8.79 22.28
C GLY A 304 6.08 7.69 22.45
N ILE A 305 7.31 7.92 21.99
CA ILE A 305 8.43 6.97 22.10
C ILE A 305 8.91 6.83 23.56
N ASP A 306 8.65 7.83 24.39
CA ASP A 306 8.91 7.83 25.85
C ASP A 306 7.89 7.01 26.65
N SER A 307 6.87 6.44 26.02
CA SER A 307 5.86 5.64 26.69
C SER A 307 6.44 4.36 27.31
N GLU A 308 5.94 3.98 28.48
CA GLU A 308 6.23 2.68 29.09
C GLU A 308 5.54 1.52 28.35
N GLU A 309 4.42 1.80 27.64
CA GLU A 309 3.70 0.80 26.85
C GLU A 309 4.51 0.42 25.60
N PRO A 310 4.94 -0.84 25.46
CA PRO A 310 5.84 -1.26 24.38
C PRO A 310 5.26 -1.04 22.98
N ASN A 311 3.96 -1.33 22.78
CA ASN A 311 3.33 -1.21 21.46
C ASN A 311 3.18 0.25 21.05
N LYS A 312 2.83 1.13 21.97
CA LYS A 312 2.78 2.58 21.74
C LYS A 312 4.17 3.11 21.35
N ARG A 313 5.18 2.73 22.12
CA ARG A 313 6.58 3.12 21.83
C ARG A 313 7.03 2.62 20.46
N ARG A 314 6.75 1.36 20.11
CA ARG A 314 7.12 0.77 18.82
C ARG A 314 6.44 1.51 17.66
N PHE A 315 5.13 1.71 17.72
CA PHE A 315 4.41 2.44 16.70
C PHE A 315 4.90 3.88 16.53
N GLY A 316 5.22 4.55 17.66
CA GLY A 316 5.88 5.85 17.64
C GLY A 316 7.22 5.86 16.92
N MET A 317 8.05 4.83 17.15
CA MET A 317 9.34 4.67 16.45
C MET A 317 9.14 4.42 14.95
N GLU A 318 8.14 3.64 14.56
CA GLU A 318 7.82 3.36 13.15
C GLU A 318 7.30 4.61 12.44
N CYS A 319 6.40 5.38 13.03
CA CYS A 319 5.93 6.65 12.48
C CYS A 319 7.08 7.66 12.31
N LEU A 320 7.98 7.75 13.29
CA LEU A 320 9.16 8.63 13.20
C LEU A 320 10.13 8.15 12.12
N ARG A 321 10.36 6.85 11.97
CA ARG A 321 11.15 6.29 10.87
C ARG A 321 10.50 6.53 9.52
N ALA A 322 9.17 6.43 9.41
CA ALA A 322 8.44 6.76 8.20
C ALA A 322 8.69 8.21 7.76
N ARG A 323 8.64 9.17 8.69
CA ARG A 323 9.01 10.57 8.40
C ARG A 323 10.44 10.68 7.89
N ARG A 324 11.42 10.02 8.53
CA ARG A 324 12.83 10.06 8.11
C ARG A 324 13.06 9.41 6.74
N LEU A 325 12.34 8.34 6.45
CA LEU A 325 12.41 7.66 5.15
C LEU A 325 11.91 8.57 4.02
N VAL A 326 10.76 9.24 4.19
CA VAL A 326 10.26 10.18 3.16
C VAL A 326 11.15 11.42 3.07
N GLU A 327 11.67 11.94 4.18
CA GLU A 327 12.67 13.01 4.22
C GLU A 327 13.95 12.63 3.43
N SER A 328 14.28 11.35 3.40
CA SER A 328 15.43 10.79 2.67
C SER A 328 15.10 10.37 1.23
N GLY A 329 13.87 10.59 0.74
CA GLY A 329 13.46 10.38 -0.64
C GLY A 329 12.79 9.03 -0.95
N VAL A 330 12.31 8.28 0.06
CA VAL A 330 11.45 7.10 -0.14
C VAL A 330 10.07 7.56 -0.58
N ARG A 331 9.53 6.97 -1.65
CA ARG A 331 8.24 7.37 -2.24
C ARG A 331 7.03 6.89 -1.46
N PHE A 332 7.05 5.65 -1.02
CA PHE A 332 5.92 5.03 -0.34
C PHE A 332 6.40 4.31 0.91
N VAL A 333 5.90 4.72 2.06
CA VAL A 333 6.16 4.07 3.34
C VAL A 333 4.84 3.63 3.93
N GLU A 334 4.73 2.35 4.24
CA GLU A 334 3.58 1.82 4.95
C GLU A 334 3.98 1.45 6.38
N VAL A 335 3.13 1.83 7.33
CA VAL A 335 3.33 1.56 8.76
C VAL A 335 2.17 0.70 9.23
N LEU A 336 2.44 -0.53 9.64
CA LEU A 336 1.42 -1.44 10.14
C LEU A 336 1.14 -1.15 11.62
N CYS A 337 -0.13 -1.11 12.00
CA CYS A 337 -0.49 -0.98 13.42
C CYS A 337 0.05 -2.16 14.23
N PRO A 338 0.36 -1.95 15.52
CA PRO A 338 0.83 -3.03 16.39
C PRO A 338 -0.22 -4.12 16.52
N ASN A 339 0.20 -5.38 16.43
CA ASN A 339 -0.63 -6.51 16.79
C ASN A 339 -0.42 -6.83 18.27
N VAL A 340 -1.42 -6.58 19.10
CA VAL A 340 -1.36 -6.80 20.55
C VAL A 340 -1.67 -8.25 20.86
N TYR A 341 -0.66 -9.13 20.77
CA TYR A 341 -0.82 -10.54 21.14
C TYR A 341 -1.32 -10.72 22.57
N GLY A 342 -2.36 -11.51 22.71
CA GLY A 342 -2.82 -12.05 24.00
C GLY A 342 -3.99 -11.33 24.68
N SER A 343 -4.37 -10.12 24.29
CA SER A 343 -5.53 -9.44 24.89
C SER A 343 -6.62 -9.08 23.89
N THR A 344 -6.32 -8.30 22.84
CA THR A 344 -7.33 -7.73 21.94
C THR A 344 -7.00 -7.87 20.47
N GLY A 345 -5.79 -8.32 20.08
CA GLY A 345 -5.36 -8.44 18.70
C GLY A 345 -5.21 -7.10 17.98
N THR A 346 -5.58 -7.07 16.71
CA THR A 346 -5.71 -5.86 15.88
C THR A 346 -7.06 -5.17 16.16
N TRP A 347 -7.61 -4.39 15.23
CA TRP A 347 -8.93 -3.75 15.37
C TRP A 347 -10.12 -4.73 15.15
N ASP A 348 -9.87 -6.04 15.13
CA ASP A 348 -10.88 -7.09 14.91
C ASP A 348 -11.64 -7.49 16.18
N GLN A 349 -12.48 -6.59 16.71
CA GLN A 349 -13.23 -6.82 17.94
C GLN A 349 -14.66 -7.33 17.70
N HIS A 350 -14.80 -8.65 17.54
CA HIS A 350 -16.11 -9.33 17.58
C HIS A 350 -16.71 -9.41 19.00
N GLY A 351 -15.91 -9.17 20.00
CA GLY A 351 -16.24 -9.02 21.42
C GLY A 351 -15.20 -8.17 22.10
N ARG A 352 -15.49 -7.66 23.30
CA ARG A 352 -14.58 -6.75 24.05
C ARG A 352 -14.19 -5.52 23.21
N LEU A 353 -15.17 -4.97 22.46
CA LEU A 353 -14.97 -3.83 21.57
C LEU A 353 -14.38 -2.63 22.32
N LYS A 354 -14.96 -2.32 23.49
CA LYS A 354 -14.51 -1.16 24.27
C LYS A 354 -13.05 -1.29 24.64
N GLU A 355 -12.66 -2.38 25.25
CA GLU A 355 -11.29 -2.62 25.66
C GLU A 355 -10.32 -2.64 24.48
N GLY A 356 -10.67 -3.36 23.40
CA GLY A 356 -9.82 -3.49 22.21
C GLY A 356 -9.59 -2.17 21.48
N HIS A 357 -10.64 -1.39 21.26
CA HIS A 357 -10.52 -0.08 20.63
C HIS A 357 -9.75 0.91 21.50
N GLU A 358 -9.96 0.92 22.82
CA GLU A 358 -9.19 1.77 23.75
C GLU A 358 -7.68 1.46 23.70
N VAL A 359 -7.31 0.18 23.74
CA VAL A 359 -5.90 -0.25 23.65
C VAL A 359 -5.28 0.13 22.31
N ASN A 360 -5.98 -0.14 21.20
CA ASN A 360 -5.45 0.14 19.86
C ASN A 360 -5.36 1.65 19.60
N ALA A 361 -6.37 2.42 20.00
CA ALA A 361 -6.33 3.88 19.91
C ALA A 361 -5.21 4.48 20.77
N PHE A 362 -5.06 4.03 22.02
CA PHE A 362 -3.97 4.47 22.89
C PHE A 362 -2.59 4.22 22.28
N ASN A 363 -2.42 3.09 21.57
CA ASN A 363 -1.15 2.75 20.94
C ASN A 363 -0.86 3.55 19.67
N THR A 364 -1.89 4.00 18.92
CA THR A 364 -1.71 4.54 17.56
C THR A 364 -2.01 6.03 17.42
N ASP A 365 -2.91 6.60 18.23
CA ASP A 365 -3.42 7.96 18.06
C ASP A 365 -2.33 9.03 18.20
N GLN A 366 -1.50 8.95 19.28
CA GLN A 366 -0.48 9.96 19.54
C GLN A 366 0.56 10.04 18.43
N ALA A 367 1.05 8.91 17.96
CA ALA A 367 2.07 8.87 16.92
C ALA A 367 1.52 9.31 15.56
N SER A 368 0.25 8.96 15.25
CA SER A 368 -0.43 9.42 14.03
C SER A 368 -0.55 10.95 14.00
N ALA A 369 -1.03 11.55 15.08
CA ALA A 369 -1.10 13.01 15.20
C ALA A 369 0.28 13.66 15.27
N GLY A 370 1.24 13.03 15.95
CA GLY A 370 2.62 13.47 16.04
C GLY A 370 3.30 13.55 14.68
N LEU A 371 3.05 12.57 13.82
CA LEU A 371 3.53 12.55 12.43
C LEU A 371 3.01 13.75 11.63
N ILE A 372 1.72 14.05 11.70
CA ILE A 372 1.13 15.22 11.03
C ILE A 372 1.76 16.52 11.52
N LYS A 373 1.90 16.68 12.85
CA LYS A 373 2.52 17.88 13.44
C LYS A 373 3.99 18.05 13.03
N ASP A 374 4.77 16.97 13.04
CA ASP A 374 6.20 17.00 12.67
C ASP A 374 6.38 17.31 11.19
N LEU A 375 5.62 16.66 10.31
CA LEU A 375 5.63 16.95 8.88
C LEU A 375 5.26 18.42 8.61
N LYS A 376 4.21 18.94 9.27
CA LYS A 376 3.79 20.33 9.14
C LYS A 376 4.88 21.31 9.62
N ALA A 377 5.45 21.07 10.80
CA ALA A 377 6.49 21.91 11.37
C ALA A 377 7.77 21.95 10.50
N ARG A 378 8.03 20.90 9.73
CA ARG A 378 9.17 20.80 8.80
C ARG A 378 8.84 21.32 7.40
N GLY A 379 7.60 21.74 7.12
CA GLY A 379 7.17 22.12 5.76
C GLY A 379 7.10 20.96 4.77
N MET A 380 6.99 19.73 5.27
CA MET A 380 6.93 18.50 4.46
C MET A 380 5.49 18.03 4.20
N LEU A 381 4.52 18.50 5.00
CA LEU A 381 3.14 18.01 4.90
C LEU A 381 2.52 18.35 3.54
N ASP A 382 2.84 19.51 2.98
CA ASP A 382 2.31 19.95 1.68
C ASP A 382 2.72 19.02 0.52
N GLU A 383 3.81 18.29 0.67
CA GLU A 383 4.35 17.38 -0.35
C GLU A 383 4.25 15.89 0.05
N THR A 384 3.71 15.58 1.24
CA THR A 384 3.57 14.21 1.76
C THR A 384 2.11 13.90 2.04
N LEU A 385 1.56 12.89 1.35
CA LEU A 385 0.26 12.33 1.68
C LEU A 385 0.39 11.42 2.90
N VAL A 386 -0.46 11.63 3.89
CA VAL A 386 -0.62 10.69 5.01
C VAL A 386 -2.02 10.11 4.95
N LEU A 387 -2.12 8.82 4.69
CA LEU A 387 -3.36 8.04 4.68
C LEU A 387 -3.46 7.23 5.96
N TRP A 388 -4.61 7.27 6.64
CA TRP A 388 -4.96 6.40 7.76
C TRP A 388 -6.23 5.62 7.42
N SER A 389 -6.15 4.30 7.38
CA SER A 389 -7.29 3.45 7.04
C SER A 389 -7.08 2.02 7.51
N GLY A 390 -8.18 1.31 7.75
CA GLY A 390 -8.23 -0.15 7.74
C GLY A 390 -8.83 -0.65 6.42
N GLU A 391 -9.08 -1.96 6.33
CA GLU A 391 -9.59 -2.62 5.13
C GLU A 391 -11.11 -2.55 4.96
N PHE A 392 -11.85 -2.32 6.06
CA PHE A 392 -13.30 -2.13 6.13
C PHE A 392 -13.70 -1.54 7.49
N GLY A 393 -14.99 -1.36 7.74
CA GLY A 393 -15.56 -0.90 9.01
C GLY A 393 -16.12 -2.03 9.86
N ARG A 394 -16.96 -1.64 10.85
CA ARG A 394 -17.62 -2.55 11.78
C ARG A 394 -19.13 -2.32 11.79
N THR A 395 -19.90 -3.40 11.91
CA THR A 395 -21.36 -3.31 11.92
C THR A 395 -21.85 -2.44 13.09
N PRO A 396 -22.90 -1.61 12.88
CA PRO A 396 -23.53 -0.86 13.97
C PRO A 396 -24.39 -1.77 14.88
N HIS A 397 -24.40 -3.07 14.68
CA HIS A 397 -25.13 -4.08 15.44
C HIS A 397 -24.21 -5.23 15.85
N GLY A 398 -24.62 -6.01 16.86
CA GLY A 398 -23.91 -7.17 17.34
C GLY A 398 -24.81 -8.20 18.01
N VAL A 399 -24.26 -9.34 18.43
CA VAL A 399 -24.98 -10.34 19.25
C VAL A 399 -25.23 -9.81 20.66
N GLY A 400 -24.26 -9.09 21.21
CA GLY A 400 -24.29 -8.50 22.55
C GLY A 400 -24.16 -6.99 22.53
N ALA A 401 -23.78 -6.42 23.68
CA ALA A 401 -23.56 -5.00 23.84
C ALA A 401 -22.11 -4.54 23.56
N ASP A 402 -21.19 -5.47 23.37
CA ASP A 402 -19.74 -5.19 23.33
C ASP A 402 -19.04 -6.06 22.27
N GLY A 403 -19.32 -5.75 21.01
CA GLY A 403 -18.71 -6.40 19.84
C GLY A 403 -19.41 -6.00 18.56
N ARG A 404 -18.66 -6.02 17.46
CA ARG A 404 -19.15 -5.71 16.12
C ARG A 404 -18.56 -6.68 15.10
N ASP A 405 -19.34 -7.02 14.08
CA ASP A 405 -18.87 -7.87 12.97
C ASP A 405 -18.24 -7.02 11.87
N HIS A 406 -17.68 -7.67 10.83
CA HIS A 406 -17.10 -7.02 9.67
C HIS A 406 -18.15 -6.27 8.86
N HIS A 407 -17.83 -5.07 8.42
CA HIS A 407 -18.76 -4.22 7.68
C HIS A 407 -18.11 -3.52 6.49
N PRO A 408 -18.14 -4.15 5.30
CA PRO A 408 -17.55 -3.55 4.11
C PRO A 408 -18.44 -2.47 3.45
N GLN A 409 -19.74 -2.40 3.78
CA GLN A 409 -20.71 -1.53 3.12
C GLN A 409 -20.51 -0.04 3.41
N THR A 410 -19.89 0.31 4.52
CA THR A 410 -19.41 1.66 4.79
C THR A 410 -18.34 1.67 5.88
N PHE A 411 -17.36 2.55 5.73
CA PHE A 411 -16.35 2.82 6.75
C PHE A 411 -15.74 4.21 6.57
N SER A 412 -14.93 4.63 7.53
CA SER A 412 -14.28 5.94 7.50
C SER A 412 -12.76 5.78 7.44
N LEU A 413 -12.13 6.68 6.71
CA LEU A 413 -10.70 6.91 6.70
C LEU A 413 -10.42 8.42 6.78
N TRP A 414 -9.15 8.79 6.98
CA TRP A 414 -8.73 10.16 6.76
C TRP A 414 -7.43 10.24 5.96
N ILE A 415 -7.28 11.35 5.24
CA ILE A 415 -6.09 11.69 4.47
C ILE A 415 -5.65 13.11 4.86
N ALA A 416 -4.34 13.34 4.92
CA ALA A 416 -3.77 14.66 5.19
C ALA A 416 -2.63 14.99 4.23
N GLY A 417 -2.36 16.27 4.03
CA GLY A 417 -1.23 16.78 3.26
C GLY A 417 -1.30 16.51 1.75
N GLY A 418 -0.21 16.73 1.04
CA GLY A 418 -0.07 16.40 -0.38
C GLY A 418 -1.13 17.01 -1.30
N GLY A 419 -1.67 18.19 -0.99
CA GLY A 419 -2.72 18.85 -1.77
C GLY A 419 -4.14 18.43 -1.40
N ILE A 420 -4.33 17.74 -0.27
CA ILE A 420 -5.65 17.43 0.32
C ILE A 420 -6.23 18.69 0.98
N ARG A 421 -7.54 18.88 0.88
CA ARG A 421 -8.27 19.94 1.56
C ARG A 421 -8.50 19.56 3.03
N GLY A 422 -7.64 20.04 3.92
CA GLY A 422 -7.78 19.86 5.37
C GLY A 422 -9.08 20.46 5.93
N GLY A 423 -9.47 20.04 7.14
CA GLY A 423 -10.67 20.50 7.81
C GLY A 423 -11.97 20.08 7.10
N SER A 424 -11.99 19.03 6.30
CA SER A 424 -13.13 18.65 5.48
C SER A 424 -13.68 17.27 5.79
N VAL A 425 -14.99 17.08 5.50
CA VAL A 425 -15.66 15.78 5.53
C VAL A 425 -16.25 15.53 4.15
N TYR A 426 -16.02 14.34 3.60
CA TYR A 426 -16.58 13.93 2.31
C TYR A 426 -17.44 12.67 2.47
N GLY A 427 -18.60 12.71 1.84
CA GLY A 427 -19.59 11.65 1.89
C GLY A 427 -20.21 11.45 3.26
N THR A 428 -21.32 10.72 3.31
CA THR A 428 -22.04 10.39 4.54
C THR A 428 -22.52 8.96 4.52
N SER A 429 -22.50 8.28 5.66
CA SER A 429 -23.24 7.05 5.88
C SER A 429 -24.66 7.38 6.35
N ASP A 430 -25.54 6.38 6.35
CA ASP A 430 -26.92 6.53 6.83
C ASP A 430 -26.99 6.81 8.36
N GLU A 431 -28.17 7.07 8.87
CA GLU A 431 -28.41 7.45 10.28
C GLU A 431 -27.89 6.40 11.29
N LEU A 432 -27.76 5.16 10.87
CA LEU A 432 -27.32 4.04 11.70
C LEU A 432 -25.88 3.59 11.39
N GLY A 433 -25.28 4.06 10.29
CA GLY A 433 -23.99 3.62 9.81
C GLY A 433 -24.02 2.23 9.15
N MET A 434 -25.18 1.84 8.58
CA MET A 434 -25.35 0.57 7.87
C MET A 434 -24.92 0.61 6.41
N GLY A 435 -25.01 1.77 5.78
CA GLY A 435 -24.66 1.95 4.38
C GLY A 435 -24.31 3.38 4.06
N VAL A 436 -23.85 3.61 2.85
CA VAL A 436 -23.55 4.95 2.36
C VAL A 436 -24.87 5.64 1.97
N ALA A 437 -25.08 6.85 2.47
CA ALA A 437 -26.21 7.70 2.11
C ALA A 437 -25.87 8.65 0.95
N GLU A 438 -24.65 9.23 0.95
CA GLU A 438 -24.24 10.18 -0.08
C GLU A 438 -22.77 9.98 -0.46
N ASN A 439 -22.49 10.19 -1.74
CA ASN A 439 -21.13 10.22 -2.30
C ASN A 439 -20.28 8.98 -1.95
N PRO A 440 -20.68 7.77 -2.39
CA PRO A 440 -19.90 6.55 -2.14
C PRO A 440 -18.50 6.67 -2.74
N VAL A 441 -17.52 6.14 -2.02
CA VAL A 441 -16.12 6.09 -2.43
C VAL A 441 -15.63 4.65 -2.40
N THR A 442 -15.23 4.13 -3.53
CA THR A 442 -14.65 2.79 -3.65
C THR A 442 -13.14 2.80 -3.38
N ILE A 443 -12.55 1.63 -3.16
CA ILE A 443 -11.09 1.47 -3.06
C ILE A 443 -10.40 1.94 -4.35
N HIS A 444 -11.01 1.70 -5.50
CA HIS A 444 -10.45 2.17 -6.79
C HIS A 444 -10.48 3.70 -6.91
N ASP A 445 -11.49 4.39 -6.36
CA ASP A 445 -11.54 5.85 -6.33
C ASP A 445 -10.46 6.43 -5.41
N LEU A 446 -10.23 5.79 -4.26
CA LEU A 446 -9.12 6.13 -3.37
C LEU A 446 -7.78 6.00 -4.10
N HIS A 447 -7.53 4.86 -4.74
CA HIS A 447 -6.30 4.63 -5.51
C HIS A 447 -6.12 5.63 -6.66
N ALA A 448 -7.18 5.92 -7.42
CA ALA A 448 -7.15 6.91 -8.49
C ALA A 448 -6.78 8.31 -7.97
N THR A 449 -7.33 8.68 -6.80
CA THR A 449 -7.08 9.98 -6.15
C THR A 449 -5.64 10.08 -5.64
N LEU A 450 -5.11 9.06 -4.98
CA LEU A 450 -3.73 9.03 -4.50
C LEU A 450 -2.74 9.10 -5.67
N LEU A 451 -2.95 8.32 -6.74
CA LEU A 451 -2.13 8.37 -7.95
C LEU A 451 -2.19 9.75 -8.60
N HIS A 452 -3.38 10.37 -8.68
CA HIS A 452 -3.54 11.71 -9.24
C HIS A 452 -2.74 12.76 -8.45
N LEU A 453 -2.81 12.75 -7.13
CA LEU A 453 -2.03 13.68 -6.28
C LEU A 453 -0.52 13.51 -6.46
N LEU A 454 -0.07 12.29 -6.76
CA LEU A 454 1.32 11.98 -7.12
C LEU A 454 1.70 12.35 -8.56
N GLY A 455 0.78 12.95 -9.33
CA GLY A 455 1.02 13.32 -10.73
C GLY A 455 0.91 12.15 -11.70
N LEU A 456 0.32 11.03 -11.29
CA LEU A 456 0.12 9.84 -12.09
C LEU A 456 -1.34 9.73 -12.54
N ASP A 457 -1.53 9.66 -13.85
CA ASP A 457 -2.83 9.33 -14.44
C ASP A 457 -3.07 7.82 -14.28
N HIS A 458 -4.06 7.44 -13.49
CA HIS A 458 -4.35 6.05 -13.17
C HIS A 458 -4.82 5.23 -14.39
N GLU A 459 -5.27 5.87 -15.46
CA GLU A 459 -5.66 5.21 -16.71
C GLU A 459 -4.47 5.00 -17.65
N ARG A 460 -3.48 5.89 -17.60
CA ARG A 460 -2.26 5.82 -18.43
C ARG A 460 -1.13 5.03 -17.77
N LEU A 461 -1.15 4.89 -16.44
CA LEU A 461 -0.17 4.08 -15.71
C LEU A 461 -0.51 2.60 -15.90
N THR A 462 0.02 2.01 -16.95
CA THR A 462 -0.24 0.63 -17.34
C THR A 462 1.02 -0.22 -17.39
N TYR A 463 0.85 -1.52 -17.25
CA TYR A 463 1.89 -2.52 -17.48
C TYR A 463 1.34 -3.66 -18.32
N HIS A 464 2.06 -4.01 -19.42
CA HIS A 464 1.65 -5.07 -20.31
C HIS A 464 2.05 -6.43 -19.78
N PHE A 465 1.08 -7.27 -19.43
CA PHE A 465 1.31 -8.61 -18.91
C PHE A 465 0.25 -9.60 -19.44
N GLY A 466 0.68 -10.81 -19.81
CA GLY A 466 -0.25 -11.85 -20.22
C GLY A 466 -1.16 -11.49 -21.41
N GLY A 467 -0.73 -10.55 -22.28
CA GLY A 467 -1.47 -10.17 -23.49
C GLY A 467 -2.45 -8.99 -23.31
N ARG A 468 -2.50 -8.37 -22.13
CA ARG A 468 -3.30 -7.14 -21.89
C ARG A 468 -2.51 -6.10 -21.08
N ASP A 469 -2.94 -4.85 -21.16
CA ASP A 469 -2.43 -3.78 -20.32
C ASP A 469 -3.22 -3.76 -19.00
N PHE A 470 -2.52 -3.88 -17.88
CA PHE A 470 -3.07 -3.80 -16.54
C PHE A 470 -2.81 -2.43 -15.94
N ARG A 471 -3.70 -1.98 -15.07
CA ARG A 471 -3.56 -0.81 -14.20
C ARG A 471 -4.07 -1.13 -12.79
N LEU A 472 -3.66 -0.35 -11.78
CA LEU A 472 -4.05 -0.55 -10.39
C LEU A 472 -5.57 -0.53 -10.20
N THR A 473 -6.24 0.38 -10.89
CA THR A 473 -7.69 0.61 -10.76
C THR A 473 -8.53 -0.29 -11.69
N ASP A 474 -7.92 -1.22 -12.41
CA ASP A 474 -8.54 -2.03 -13.47
C ASP A 474 -9.39 -1.15 -14.42
N VAL A 475 -10.69 -1.36 -14.53
CA VAL A 475 -11.61 -0.55 -15.36
C VAL A 475 -12.36 0.52 -14.57
N PHE A 476 -12.08 0.65 -13.27
CA PHE A 476 -12.75 1.51 -12.31
C PHE A 476 -11.90 2.73 -11.92
N GLY A 477 -12.38 3.47 -10.94
CA GLY A 477 -11.67 4.57 -10.30
C GLY A 477 -12.08 5.94 -10.83
N ARG A 478 -12.46 6.80 -9.92
CA ARG A 478 -12.75 8.22 -10.14
C ARG A 478 -11.87 9.05 -9.20
N VAL A 479 -11.23 10.08 -9.72
CA VAL A 479 -10.50 11.03 -8.89
C VAL A 479 -11.50 11.86 -8.07
N LEU A 480 -11.32 11.91 -6.77
CA LEU A 480 -12.15 12.68 -5.83
C LEU A 480 -11.69 14.15 -5.80
N ASN A 481 -12.05 14.92 -6.82
CA ASN A 481 -11.65 16.34 -6.90
C ASN A 481 -12.18 17.17 -5.73
N GLU A 482 -13.25 16.73 -5.10
CA GLU A 482 -13.91 17.40 -3.98
C GLU A 482 -13.08 17.41 -2.70
N VAL A 483 -12.16 16.45 -2.52
CA VAL A 483 -11.23 16.39 -1.38
C VAL A 483 -9.86 17.03 -1.68
N ILE A 484 -9.65 17.47 -2.90
CA ILE A 484 -8.41 18.11 -3.35
C ILE A 484 -8.52 19.63 -3.16
N ALA A 485 -7.45 20.28 -2.65
CA ALA A 485 -7.38 21.72 -2.40
C ALA A 485 -7.17 22.55 -3.68
#